data_8c51308be090accc2f5f951d34e539d7
#
_entry.id   8c51308be090accc2f5f951d34e539d7
#
_cell.length_a   1.000
_cell.length_b   1.000
_cell.length_c   1.000
_cell.angle_alpha   90.00
_cell.angle_beta   90.00
_cell.angle_gamma   90.00
#
_symmetry.space_group_name_H-M   'P 1'
#
loop_
_entity.id
_entity.type
_entity.pdbx_description
1 polymer ?
#
loop_
_entity_poly.entity_id
_entity_poly.type
_entity_poly.pdbx_seq_one_letter_code
_entity_poly.pdbx_strand_id
1 'polypeptide(L)'
;MRKLSQVLLIAFLPIFLFAQNTISGTVTDASTGEALAGANVVVVGTSMGAAATADGSYSISNVPDGSYTLTSSVIGYADGSQSVNVSGDATVNFSLNVSALELSALEVLASRAGEKTPVAYTNISKAEVEARLGSQDIPMILNTTPSVYATQQGGGAGDARINVRGFNQRNIAVMINGVPQNDMENGWVYWSNWDGVGDATSSIQMQRGLSAVNLATPSIGGTMNIITDPTALNRGGKFKQEFGAGGFLKTTANYNTGLINDKMAFSATIVRKTGDGIMDGNWTDAWAYYFGASYAISDGNRLELYAIGAPQRHGQNLYRQNMASYGEEGVKFAKEQSDYDQAALEKFGNGDRLFSQNWGPVSSSYKGKQYWFMYGANTTDRYNSGFLNERENFFHKPLVNMNHFYTVNDNMRLSTVAYWSGGSGGGTGTYGSSFRNPAVAGKKWYASSPWTWNWDGAIAANSSNVDTDYDPTKNRSKGILRNSINRQDTYGVISK
;
A
#
# COMPACT_ATOMS: atom_id res chain seq x y z
N MET A 1 -55.66 19.43 -57.36
CA MET A 1 -56.72 19.46 -56.37
C MET A 1 -56.63 18.26 -55.50
N ARG A 2 -56.05 18.43 -54.33
CA ARG A 2 -56.21 17.58 -53.15
C ARG A 2 -55.61 18.32 -52.00
N LYS A 3 -56.47 18.98 -51.23
CA LYS A 3 -56.07 19.70 -50.01
C LYS A 3 -55.91 18.71 -48.85
N LEU A 4 -54.78 18.81 -48.28
CA LEU A 4 -54.37 18.24 -47.02
C LEU A 4 -55.34 18.52 -45.88
N SER A 5 -55.74 17.46 -45.20
CA SER A 5 -56.20 17.55 -43.83
C SER A 5 -55.01 17.16 -42.92
N GLN A 6 -54.30 18.15 -42.38
CA GLN A 6 -53.40 17.93 -41.26
C GLN A 6 -54.23 17.83 -40.00
N VAL A 7 -54.42 16.60 -39.53
CA VAL A 7 -54.96 16.33 -38.21
C VAL A 7 -53.83 16.68 -37.22
N LEU A 8 -54.09 17.73 -36.45
CA LEU A 8 -53.28 18.15 -35.30
C LEU A 8 -53.48 17.11 -34.20
N LEU A 9 -52.57 16.11 -34.13
CA LEU A 9 -52.51 15.17 -33.03
C LEU A 9 -51.83 15.92 -31.84
N ILE A 10 -52.63 16.60 -31.03
CA ILE A 10 -52.18 17.09 -29.71
C ILE A 10 -51.97 15.85 -28.85
N ALA A 11 -50.75 15.41 -28.73
CA ALA A 11 -50.33 14.42 -27.76
C ALA A 11 -50.57 15.04 -26.36
N PHE A 12 -51.63 14.59 -25.71
CA PHE A 12 -51.74 14.75 -24.26
C PHE A 12 -50.61 13.96 -23.62
N LEU A 13 -49.44 14.58 -23.43
CA LEU A 13 -48.48 14.12 -22.43
C LEU A 13 -49.15 14.39 -21.10
N PRO A 14 -49.37 13.39 -20.23
CA PRO A 14 -49.71 13.65 -18.86
C PRO A 14 -48.51 14.35 -18.25
N ILE A 15 -48.65 15.63 -17.98
CA ILE A 15 -47.74 16.36 -17.09
C ILE A 15 -48.03 15.74 -15.72
N PHE A 16 -47.22 14.79 -15.32
CA PHE A 16 -47.15 14.38 -13.92
C PHE A 16 -46.62 15.57 -13.16
N LEU A 17 -47.50 16.34 -12.61
CA LEU A 17 -47.22 17.25 -11.50
C LEU A 17 -46.83 16.36 -10.32
N PHE A 18 -45.55 16.01 -10.26
CA PHE A 18 -45.03 15.47 -9.01
C PHE A 18 -45.17 16.58 -7.96
N ALA A 19 -45.92 16.31 -6.91
CA ALA A 19 -45.90 17.17 -5.74
C ALA A 19 -44.43 17.29 -5.30
N GLN A 20 -43.89 18.49 -5.37
CA GLN A 20 -42.50 18.77 -4.94
C GLN A 20 -42.60 19.23 -3.51
N ASN A 21 -42.26 18.32 -2.59
CA ASN A 21 -42.29 18.61 -1.18
C ASN A 21 -40.95 19.13 -0.70
N THR A 22 -40.94 19.74 0.46
CA THR A 22 -39.74 20.22 1.12
C THR A 22 -39.55 19.45 2.42
N ILE A 23 -38.35 18.92 2.62
CA ILE A 23 -37.89 18.41 3.93
C ILE A 23 -37.11 19.53 4.61
N SER A 24 -37.54 19.96 5.75
CA SER A 24 -36.88 20.99 6.54
C SER A 24 -36.62 20.50 7.97
N GLY A 25 -35.80 21.19 8.71
CA GLY A 25 -35.53 20.86 10.10
C GLY A 25 -34.34 21.62 10.66
N THR A 26 -33.91 21.21 11.83
CA THR A 26 -32.74 21.77 12.51
C THR A 26 -31.75 20.67 12.88
N VAL A 27 -30.48 21.03 12.92
CA VAL A 27 -29.42 20.17 13.44
C VAL A 27 -28.79 20.83 14.66
N THR A 28 -28.82 20.15 15.80
CA THR A 28 -28.39 20.68 17.10
C THR A 28 -27.46 19.69 17.82
N ASP A 29 -26.65 20.19 18.72
CA ASP A 29 -25.89 19.40 19.69
C ASP A 29 -26.86 18.76 20.71
N ALA A 30 -26.73 17.46 20.92
CA ALA A 30 -27.63 16.71 21.81
C ALA A 30 -27.48 17.07 23.30
N SER A 31 -26.31 17.56 23.70
CA SER A 31 -25.98 17.87 25.10
C SER A 31 -26.27 19.34 25.46
N THR A 32 -25.99 20.26 24.53
CA THR A 32 -26.10 21.71 24.77
C THR A 32 -27.32 22.32 24.12
N GLY A 33 -27.91 21.70 23.08
CA GLY A 33 -28.99 22.25 22.27
C GLY A 33 -28.51 23.35 21.30
N GLU A 34 -27.22 23.64 21.23
CA GLU A 34 -26.68 24.66 20.32
C GLU A 34 -26.83 24.24 18.86
N ALA A 35 -26.99 25.20 17.97
CA ALA A 35 -27.14 24.99 16.55
C ALA A 35 -25.82 24.53 15.91
N LEU A 36 -25.90 23.50 15.08
CA LEU A 36 -24.72 22.96 14.36
C LEU A 36 -24.68 23.53 12.94
N ALA A 37 -24.13 24.71 12.79
CA ALA A 37 -23.94 25.38 11.50
C ALA A 37 -23.03 24.55 10.58
N GLY A 38 -23.41 24.45 9.30
CA GLY A 38 -22.65 23.70 8.30
C GLY A 38 -22.81 22.18 8.35
N ALA A 39 -23.69 21.66 9.22
CA ALA A 39 -24.07 20.25 9.20
C ALA A 39 -24.64 19.87 7.83
N ASN A 40 -24.16 18.80 7.24
CA ASN A 40 -24.61 18.34 5.94
C ASN A 40 -25.75 17.31 6.12
N VAL A 41 -26.92 17.58 5.56
CA VAL A 41 -28.06 16.67 5.57
C VAL A 41 -28.31 16.14 4.17
N VAL A 42 -28.27 14.82 3.99
CA VAL A 42 -28.44 14.17 2.69
C VAL A 42 -29.53 13.10 2.73
N VAL A 43 -30.21 12.94 1.61
CA VAL A 43 -31.16 11.86 1.38
C VAL A 43 -30.43 10.67 0.80
N VAL A 44 -30.31 9.61 1.57
CA VAL A 44 -29.50 8.43 1.24
C VAL A 44 -29.93 7.83 -0.10
N GLY A 45 -28.96 7.54 -0.97
CA GLY A 45 -29.20 6.94 -2.29
C GLY A 45 -29.63 7.94 -3.37
N THR A 46 -29.62 9.24 -3.08
CA THR A 46 -29.96 10.33 -4.02
C THR A 46 -28.87 11.39 -4.07
N SER A 47 -29.01 12.39 -4.95
CA SER A 47 -28.18 13.59 -4.98
C SER A 47 -28.79 14.77 -4.19
N MET A 48 -29.89 14.54 -3.48
CA MET A 48 -30.57 15.58 -2.73
C MET A 48 -29.96 15.76 -1.35
N GLY A 49 -29.73 17.02 -0.96
CA GLY A 49 -29.19 17.37 0.35
C GLY A 49 -29.07 18.88 0.52
N ALA A 50 -28.81 19.30 1.75
CA ALA A 50 -28.62 20.71 2.12
C ALA A 50 -27.63 20.82 3.29
N ALA A 51 -26.89 21.92 3.35
CA ALA A 51 -26.10 22.28 4.53
C ALA A 51 -26.94 23.16 5.49
N ALA A 52 -26.76 22.90 6.78
CA ALA A 52 -27.44 23.72 7.81
C ALA A 52 -26.85 25.14 7.85
N THR A 53 -27.70 26.11 8.00
CA THR A 53 -27.39 27.54 8.15
C THR A 53 -26.81 27.85 9.54
N ALA A 54 -26.43 29.10 9.80
CA ALA A 54 -25.82 29.50 11.07
C ALA A 54 -26.69 29.23 12.32
N ASP A 55 -27.99 29.14 12.15
CA ASP A 55 -28.95 28.80 13.19
C ASP A 55 -29.31 27.30 13.25
N GLY A 56 -28.55 26.49 12.50
CA GLY A 56 -28.75 25.06 12.42
C GLY A 56 -29.90 24.59 11.53
N SER A 57 -30.68 25.51 10.92
CA SER A 57 -31.80 25.15 10.06
C SER A 57 -31.31 24.66 8.68
N TYR A 58 -32.07 23.71 8.09
CA TYR A 58 -31.83 23.23 6.74
C TYR A 58 -33.13 23.05 5.95
N SER A 59 -33.05 23.05 4.63
CA SER A 59 -34.18 22.84 3.74
C SER A 59 -33.77 22.15 2.47
N ILE A 60 -34.35 20.97 2.19
CA ILE A 60 -34.17 20.19 0.98
C ILE A 60 -35.47 20.28 0.16
N SER A 61 -35.42 20.98 -0.96
CA SER A 61 -36.58 21.19 -1.84
C SER A 61 -36.67 20.12 -2.92
N ASN A 62 -37.82 20.02 -3.56
CA ASN A 62 -38.10 19.14 -4.70
C ASN A 62 -37.99 17.64 -4.37
N VAL A 63 -38.40 17.24 -3.16
CA VAL A 63 -38.40 15.84 -2.76
C VAL A 63 -39.72 15.20 -3.20
N PRO A 64 -39.73 14.16 -4.03
CA PRO A 64 -40.93 13.44 -4.42
C PRO A 64 -41.57 12.71 -3.23
N ASP A 65 -42.85 12.33 -3.36
CA ASP A 65 -43.51 11.46 -2.39
C ASP A 65 -42.76 10.12 -2.30
N GLY A 66 -42.53 9.62 -1.09
CA GLY A 66 -41.81 8.36 -0.87
C GLY A 66 -41.23 8.21 0.54
N SER A 67 -40.71 7.03 0.82
CA SER A 67 -40.01 6.76 2.08
C SER A 67 -38.52 6.93 1.88
N TYR A 68 -37.90 7.77 2.69
CA TYR A 68 -36.51 8.13 2.61
C TYR A 68 -35.79 7.94 3.95
N THR A 69 -34.52 7.72 3.89
CA THR A 69 -33.60 7.83 5.04
C THR A 69 -32.76 9.08 4.85
N LEU A 70 -32.78 9.98 5.84
CA LEU A 70 -31.87 11.11 5.88
C LEU A 70 -30.72 10.82 6.81
N THR A 71 -29.53 11.28 6.45
CA THR A 71 -28.35 11.29 7.33
C THR A 71 -27.88 12.72 7.51
N SER A 72 -27.54 13.07 8.75
CA SER A 72 -26.92 14.35 9.08
C SER A 72 -25.49 14.09 9.59
N SER A 73 -24.54 14.82 9.06
CA SER A 73 -23.12 14.72 9.45
C SER A 73 -22.51 16.12 9.61
N VAL A 74 -21.73 16.31 10.63
CA VAL A 74 -20.94 17.51 10.87
C VAL A 74 -19.65 17.14 11.59
N ILE A 75 -18.60 17.85 11.29
CA ILE A 75 -17.29 17.62 11.93
C ILE A 75 -17.46 17.77 13.46
N GLY A 76 -17.07 16.76 14.24
CA GLY A 76 -17.18 16.74 15.68
C GLY A 76 -18.31 15.94 16.26
N TYR A 77 -19.15 15.42 15.42
CA TYR A 77 -20.36 14.74 15.86
C TYR A 77 -20.52 13.37 15.20
N ALA A 78 -21.17 12.47 15.89
CA ALA A 78 -21.57 11.19 15.33
C ALA A 78 -22.72 11.43 14.32
N ASP A 79 -22.67 10.72 13.19
CA ASP A 79 -23.71 10.83 12.17
C ASP A 79 -25.07 10.43 12.73
N GLY A 80 -26.06 11.28 12.49
CA GLY A 80 -27.47 11.00 12.79
C GLY A 80 -28.19 10.41 11.58
N SER A 81 -29.08 9.44 11.79
CA SER A 81 -29.89 8.86 10.73
C SER A 81 -31.34 8.79 11.16
N GLN A 82 -32.27 9.24 10.29
CA GLN A 82 -33.70 9.17 10.52
C GLN A 82 -34.45 8.79 9.24
N SER A 83 -35.49 7.99 9.39
CA SER A 83 -36.39 7.66 8.29
C SER A 83 -37.60 8.59 8.28
N VAL A 84 -38.04 9.05 7.11
CA VAL A 84 -39.19 9.91 6.91
C VAL A 84 -40.04 9.40 5.76
N ASN A 85 -41.35 9.48 5.90
CA ASN A 85 -42.28 9.24 4.80
C ASN A 85 -42.82 10.58 4.31
N VAL A 86 -42.46 10.95 3.10
CA VAL A 86 -42.84 12.22 2.46
C VAL A 86 -44.12 12.01 1.66
N SER A 87 -45.18 12.69 2.09
CA SER A 87 -46.48 12.77 1.41
C SER A 87 -47.04 14.21 1.47
N GLY A 88 -46.16 15.19 1.56
CA GLY A 88 -46.30 16.61 1.77
C GLY A 88 -45.02 17.13 2.42
N ASP A 89 -44.97 18.41 2.75
CA ASP A 89 -43.82 18.98 3.46
C ASP A 89 -43.57 18.24 4.78
N ALA A 90 -42.32 17.91 5.06
CA ALA A 90 -41.92 17.14 6.24
C ALA A 90 -40.87 17.89 7.07
N THR A 91 -40.93 17.71 8.39
CA THR A 91 -39.93 18.26 9.30
C THR A 91 -39.16 17.12 9.97
N VAL A 92 -37.83 17.15 9.84
CA VAL A 92 -36.93 16.18 10.46
C VAL A 92 -35.81 16.91 11.19
N ASN A 93 -35.78 16.79 12.51
CA ASN A 93 -34.77 17.44 13.34
C ASN A 93 -33.70 16.43 13.77
N PHE A 94 -32.43 16.81 13.70
CA PHE A 94 -31.33 16.01 14.16
C PHE A 94 -30.76 16.58 15.45
N SER A 95 -30.54 15.70 16.42
CA SER A 95 -29.80 16.00 17.65
C SER A 95 -28.58 15.09 17.64
N LEU A 96 -27.44 15.67 17.37
CA LEU A 96 -26.20 14.92 17.19
C LEU A 96 -25.40 14.91 18.48
N ASN A 97 -24.89 13.74 18.83
CA ASN A 97 -23.95 13.62 19.95
C ASN A 97 -22.55 13.99 19.49
N VAL A 98 -21.82 14.71 20.34
CA VAL A 98 -20.39 14.93 20.12
C VAL A 98 -19.72 13.57 19.94
N SER A 99 -19.06 13.42 18.81
CA SER A 99 -18.30 12.20 18.58
C SER A 99 -17.02 12.24 19.42
N ALA A 100 -16.97 11.41 20.44
CA ALA A 100 -15.73 11.20 21.21
C ALA A 100 -14.55 10.71 20.32
N LEU A 101 -14.82 10.42 19.06
CA LEU A 101 -13.87 9.95 18.07
C LEU A 101 -13.07 11.05 17.39
N GLU A 102 -13.55 12.30 17.35
CA GLU A 102 -12.73 13.38 16.78
C GLU A 102 -11.50 13.72 17.62
N LEU A 103 -11.56 13.52 18.91
CA LEU A 103 -10.34 13.61 19.74
C LEU A 103 -9.23 12.66 19.24
N SER A 104 -9.59 11.53 18.68
CA SER A 104 -8.62 10.53 18.20
C SER A 104 -8.06 10.86 16.82
N ALA A 105 -8.85 11.38 15.91
CA ALA A 105 -8.37 11.89 14.63
C ALA A 105 -7.40 13.07 14.87
N LEU A 106 -7.69 13.92 15.85
CA LEU A 106 -6.85 15.07 16.19
C LEU A 106 -5.49 14.65 16.80
N GLU A 107 -5.41 13.55 17.52
CA GLU A 107 -4.21 13.14 18.26
C GLU A 107 -3.24 12.31 17.43
N VAL A 108 -3.71 11.44 16.58
CA VAL A 108 -2.90 10.88 15.51
C VAL A 108 -2.45 11.98 14.55
N LEU A 109 -3.23 13.07 14.49
CA LEU A 109 -2.90 14.32 13.78
C LEU A 109 -1.76 15.12 14.42
N ALA A 110 -1.31 14.84 15.66
CA ALA A 110 -0.14 15.54 16.25
C ALA A 110 1.15 15.32 15.46
N SER A 111 1.26 14.25 14.67
CA SER A 111 2.35 14.02 13.72
C SER A 111 2.00 14.48 12.29
N ARG A 112 0.81 15.04 12.06
CA ARG A 112 0.32 15.50 10.76
C ARG A 112 0.23 17.02 10.70
N ALA A 113 0.41 17.55 9.50
CA ALA A 113 0.18 18.96 9.23
C ALA A 113 -1.33 19.22 9.11
N GLY A 114 -1.81 20.25 9.77
CA GLY A 114 -3.17 20.78 9.62
C GLY A 114 -3.15 22.12 8.86
N GLU A 115 -4.31 22.71 8.68
CA GLU A 115 -4.49 23.97 7.92
C GLU A 115 -3.62 25.14 8.45
N LYS A 116 -3.40 25.18 9.76
CA LYS A 116 -2.58 26.21 10.42
C LYS A 116 -1.08 25.90 10.40
N THR A 117 -0.67 24.74 9.87
CA THR A 117 0.73 24.33 9.83
C THR A 117 1.42 24.89 8.60
N PRO A 118 2.52 25.63 8.71
CA PRO A 118 3.17 26.31 7.59
C PRO A 118 4.03 25.35 6.74
N VAL A 119 3.47 24.20 6.35
CA VAL A 119 4.11 23.22 5.47
C VAL A 119 3.17 22.78 4.36
N ALA A 120 3.73 22.51 3.19
CA ALA A 120 2.96 21.97 2.08
C ALA A 120 2.69 20.48 2.33
N TYR A 121 1.44 20.08 2.34
CA TYR A 121 1.05 18.68 2.49
C TYR A 121 -0.06 18.27 1.52
N THR A 122 -0.23 16.98 1.35
CA THR A 122 -1.32 16.35 0.59
C THR A 122 -1.86 15.20 1.41
N ASN A 123 -3.17 15.18 1.62
CA ASN A 123 -3.88 14.05 2.20
C ASN A 123 -4.40 13.16 1.07
N ILE A 124 -4.27 11.86 1.24
CA ILE A 124 -4.79 10.84 0.35
C ILE A 124 -5.78 10.03 1.16
N SER A 125 -7.02 10.04 0.72
CA SER A 125 -8.12 9.34 1.36
C SER A 125 -8.05 7.83 1.14
N LYS A 126 -8.78 7.07 1.96
CA LYS A 126 -8.95 5.62 1.77
C LYS A 126 -9.46 5.28 0.37
N ALA A 127 -10.46 6.02 -0.12
CA ALA A 127 -11.02 5.79 -1.45
C ALA A 127 -9.98 5.96 -2.57
N GLU A 128 -9.08 6.94 -2.46
CA GLU A 128 -8.01 7.13 -3.42
C GLU A 128 -6.94 6.03 -3.32
N VAL A 129 -6.61 5.58 -2.10
CA VAL A 129 -5.72 4.44 -1.91
C VAL A 129 -6.31 3.19 -2.56
N GLU A 130 -7.56 2.87 -2.29
CA GLU A 130 -8.25 1.71 -2.86
C GLU A 130 -8.35 1.75 -4.39
N ALA A 131 -8.57 2.93 -4.96
CA ALA A 131 -8.68 3.10 -6.41
C ALA A 131 -7.33 2.97 -7.15
N ARG A 132 -6.22 3.31 -6.50
CA ARG A 132 -4.91 3.41 -7.14
C ARG A 132 -3.93 2.31 -6.77
N LEU A 133 -4.13 1.64 -5.63
CA LEU A 133 -3.15 0.67 -5.11
C LEU A 133 -2.94 -0.50 -6.07
N GLY A 134 -4.00 -1.23 -6.41
CA GLY A 134 -3.91 -2.40 -7.29
C GLY A 134 -2.78 -3.35 -6.89
N SER A 135 -1.89 -3.64 -7.82
CA SER A 135 -0.68 -4.44 -7.63
C SER A 135 0.53 -3.64 -7.16
N GLN A 136 0.40 -2.31 -7.02
CA GLN A 136 1.52 -1.41 -6.78
C GLN A 136 1.88 -1.32 -5.29
N ASP A 137 3.11 -0.89 -5.03
CA ASP A 137 3.55 -0.53 -3.68
C ASP A 137 3.00 0.86 -3.29
N ILE A 138 2.82 1.08 -1.99
CA ILE A 138 2.23 2.32 -1.45
C ILE A 138 2.86 3.62 -2.01
N PRO A 139 4.19 3.76 -2.18
CA PRO A 139 4.76 4.98 -2.76
C PRO A 139 4.24 5.35 -4.13
N MET A 140 3.87 4.36 -4.94
CA MET A 140 3.42 4.60 -6.32
C MET A 140 2.11 5.39 -6.38
N ILE A 141 1.26 5.29 -5.35
CA ILE A 141 0.02 6.05 -5.21
C ILE A 141 0.30 7.56 -5.16
N LEU A 142 1.48 7.94 -4.63
CA LEU A 142 1.89 9.32 -4.40
C LEU A 142 2.41 10.04 -5.65
N ASN A 143 2.55 9.38 -6.79
CA ASN A 143 3.02 10.00 -8.04
C ASN A 143 2.13 11.14 -8.55
N THR A 144 0.90 11.25 -8.07
CA THR A 144 0.00 12.37 -8.34
C THR A 144 0.20 13.55 -7.37
N THR A 145 1.04 13.36 -6.33
CA THR A 145 1.35 14.42 -5.36
C THR A 145 2.45 15.33 -5.92
N PRO A 146 2.27 16.64 -5.93
CA PRO A 146 3.30 17.56 -6.43
C PRO A 146 4.65 17.35 -5.74
N SER A 147 5.74 17.39 -6.50
CA SER A 147 7.13 17.22 -6.03
C SER A 147 7.44 15.84 -5.43
N VAL A 148 6.61 14.86 -5.67
CA VAL A 148 6.86 13.45 -5.33
C VAL A 148 7.10 12.67 -6.62
N TYR A 149 8.12 11.83 -6.60
CA TYR A 149 8.46 10.91 -7.68
C TYR A 149 8.75 9.54 -7.09
N ALA A 150 7.89 8.60 -7.38
CA ALA A 150 8.05 7.20 -6.99
C ALA A 150 8.29 6.33 -8.21
N THR A 151 9.21 5.38 -8.08
CA THR A 151 9.53 4.39 -9.10
C THR A 151 9.37 3.00 -8.55
N GLN A 152 8.87 2.11 -9.38
CA GLN A 152 8.85 0.68 -9.12
C GLN A 152 10.18 0.11 -9.62
N GLN A 153 11.07 -0.20 -8.71
CA GLN A 153 12.34 -0.84 -9.03
C GLN A 153 12.20 -2.36 -9.03
N GLY A 154 13.22 -3.05 -9.52
CA GLY A 154 13.23 -4.50 -9.56
C GLY A 154 12.19 -5.13 -10.49
N GLY A 155 11.38 -4.33 -11.18
CA GLY A 155 10.37 -4.80 -12.14
C GLY A 155 9.15 -5.47 -11.52
N GLY A 156 8.99 -5.43 -10.20
CA GLY A 156 7.94 -6.17 -9.52
C GLY A 156 7.49 -5.58 -8.20
N ALA A 157 6.93 -6.41 -7.36
CA ALA A 157 6.38 -6.06 -6.07
C ALA A 157 7.46 -5.82 -5.02
N GLY A 158 7.27 -4.79 -4.19
CA GLY A 158 8.03 -4.59 -2.96
C GLY A 158 9.30 -3.76 -3.07
N ASP A 159 9.67 -3.33 -4.26
CA ASP A 159 10.94 -2.63 -4.50
C ASP A 159 10.79 -1.15 -4.84
N ALA A 160 9.63 -0.56 -4.60
CA ALA A 160 9.41 0.85 -4.88
C ALA A 160 10.41 1.76 -4.15
N ARG A 161 10.68 2.91 -4.77
CA ARG A 161 11.49 4.00 -4.21
C ARG A 161 10.73 5.30 -4.34
N ILE A 162 10.88 6.15 -3.34
CA ILE A 162 10.25 7.47 -3.32
C ILE A 162 11.30 8.56 -3.19
N ASN A 163 11.11 9.62 -3.94
CA ASN A 163 11.87 10.87 -3.85
C ASN A 163 10.88 12.01 -3.63
N VAL A 164 11.21 12.94 -2.75
CA VAL A 164 10.40 14.11 -2.45
C VAL A 164 11.29 15.33 -2.55
N ARG A 165 10.96 16.28 -3.42
CA ARG A 165 11.78 17.48 -3.68
C ARG A 165 13.24 17.15 -4.02
N GLY A 166 13.49 16.04 -4.72
CA GLY A 166 14.83 15.56 -5.06
C GLY A 166 15.55 14.76 -3.97
N PHE A 167 15.05 14.72 -2.74
CA PHE A 167 15.59 13.90 -1.67
C PHE A 167 15.11 12.47 -1.82
N ASN A 168 16.03 11.50 -1.72
CA ASN A 168 15.68 10.09 -1.73
C ASN A 168 15.04 9.65 -0.40
N GLN A 169 14.44 8.46 -0.36
CA GLN A 169 13.66 7.99 0.78
C GLN A 169 14.42 7.87 2.11
N ARG A 170 15.75 7.85 2.13
CA ARG A 170 16.55 7.88 3.37
C ARG A 170 16.40 9.20 4.13
N ASN A 171 16.01 10.25 3.41
CA ASN A 171 15.82 11.59 3.94
C ASN A 171 14.33 11.94 4.11
N ILE A 172 13.46 10.95 4.03
CA ILE A 172 12.01 11.08 4.18
C ILE A 172 11.60 10.21 5.36
N ALA A 173 11.01 10.81 6.40
CA ALA A 173 10.47 10.04 7.50
C ALA A 173 9.21 9.29 7.03
N VAL A 174 9.19 7.97 7.13
CA VAL A 174 8.04 7.14 6.87
C VAL A 174 7.52 6.60 8.19
N MET A 175 6.26 6.85 8.49
CA MET A 175 5.62 6.46 9.74
C MET A 175 4.36 5.65 9.48
N ILE A 176 4.16 4.60 10.26
CA ILE A 176 2.92 3.82 10.29
C ILE A 176 2.38 3.91 11.73
N ASN A 177 1.19 4.48 11.90
CA ASN A 177 0.55 4.71 13.20
C ASN A 177 1.47 5.36 14.24
N GLY A 178 2.29 6.33 13.80
CA GLY A 178 3.25 7.04 14.64
C GLY A 178 4.60 6.35 14.84
N VAL A 179 4.79 5.13 14.34
CA VAL A 179 6.05 4.39 14.45
C VAL A 179 6.93 4.63 13.23
N PRO A 180 8.18 5.12 13.38
CA PRO A 180 9.13 5.26 12.28
C PRO A 180 9.48 3.91 11.66
N GLN A 181 9.53 3.87 10.32
CA GLN A 181 9.80 2.66 9.57
C GLN A 181 11.14 2.66 8.84
N ASN A 182 11.82 3.80 8.80
CA ASN A 182 13.15 3.88 8.22
C ASN A 182 14.12 2.96 8.98
N ASP A 183 14.84 2.14 8.23
CA ASP A 183 15.86 1.25 8.79
C ASP A 183 16.93 2.05 9.52
N MET A 184 17.28 1.64 10.75
CA MET A 184 18.18 2.39 11.61
C MET A 184 19.63 2.39 11.13
N GLU A 185 20.02 1.38 10.34
CA GLU A 185 21.39 1.27 9.83
C GLU A 185 21.58 2.11 8.56
N ASN A 186 20.63 2.05 7.63
CA ASN A 186 20.82 2.61 6.30
C ASN A 186 19.75 3.62 5.85
N GLY A 187 18.70 3.84 6.67
CA GLY A 187 17.62 4.78 6.41
C GLY A 187 16.60 4.34 5.35
N TRP A 188 16.73 3.16 4.74
CA TRP A 188 15.82 2.67 3.74
C TRP A 188 14.49 2.19 4.32
N VAL A 189 13.44 2.25 3.51
CA VAL A 189 12.19 1.55 3.73
C VAL A 189 12.04 0.50 2.63
N TYR A 190 11.90 -0.75 3.04
CA TYR A 190 11.70 -1.88 2.13
C TYR A 190 10.20 -2.16 2.05
N TRP A 191 9.59 -1.72 0.96
CA TRP A 191 8.12 -1.68 0.84
C TRP A 191 7.47 -3.06 0.78
N SER A 192 8.21 -4.08 0.38
CA SER A 192 7.76 -5.48 0.48
C SER A 192 7.42 -5.93 1.91
N ASN A 193 8.02 -5.29 2.93
CA ASN A 193 7.72 -5.57 4.33
C ASN A 193 6.37 -5.00 4.78
N TRP A 194 5.78 -4.11 3.99
CA TRP A 194 4.55 -3.39 4.27
C TRP A 194 3.45 -3.66 3.24
N ASP A 195 3.62 -4.73 2.48
CA ASP A 195 2.60 -5.22 1.57
C ASP A 195 1.31 -5.52 2.36
N GLY A 196 0.16 -5.11 1.81
CA GLY A 196 -1.12 -5.21 2.51
C GLY A 196 -1.46 -4.08 3.49
N VAL A 197 -0.47 -3.28 3.97
CA VAL A 197 -0.75 -2.10 4.80
C VAL A 197 -1.65 -1.11 4.05
N GLY A 198 -1.45 -0.95 2.74
CA GLY A 198 -2.31 -0.10 1.91
C GLY A 198 -3.79 -0.51 1.95
N ASP A 199 -4.08 -1.80 2.03
CA ASP A 199 -5.47 -2.30 2.11
C ASP A 199 -6.13 -2.01 3.47
N ALA A 200 -5.33 -1.86 4.53
CA ALA A 200 -5.78 -1.50 5.88
C ALA A 200 -5.74 0.02 6.14
N THR A 201 -5.14 0.80 5.25
CA THR A 201 -4.92 2.24 5.42
C THR A 201 -6.24 3.02 5.41
N SER A 202 -6.44 3.87 6.40
CA SER A 202 -7.52 4.84 6.45
C SER A 202 -7.16 6.16 5.76
N SER A 203 -5.90 6.60 5.87
CA SER A 203 -5.41 7.79 5.17
C SER A 203 -3.89 7.84 5.11
N ILE A 204 -3.35 8.53 4.10
CA ILE A 204 -1.93 8.85 3.98
C ILE A 204 -1.79 10.36 3.91
N GLN A 205 -0.87 10.93 4.69
CA GLN A 205 -0.47 12.30 4.51
C GLN A 205 0.99 12.38 4.08
N MET A 206 1.24 13.11 2.99
CA MET A 206 2.57 13.42 2.51
C MET A 206 2.89 14.88 2.76
N GLN A 207 3.76 15.16 3.72
CA GLN A 207 4.34 16.49 3.96
C GLN A 207 5.61 16.64 3.15
N ARG A 208 5.83 17.79 2.56
CA ARG A 208 6.94 18.07 1.64
C ARG A 208 7.87 19.12 2.19
N GLY A 209 9.12 18.74 2.43
CA GLY A 209 10.15 19.57 3.08
C GLY A 209 10.28 19.26 4.55
N LEU A 210 10.91 20.16 5.30
CA LEU A 210 11.10 19.99 6.75
C LEU A 210 9.77 19.76 7.42
N SER A 211 9.73 18.77 8.31
CA SER A 211 8.53 18.50 9.11
C SER A 211 8.26 19.67 10.05
N ALA A 212 7.00 20.08 10.14
CA ALA A 212 6.55 21.03 11.15
C ALA A 212 6.48 20.42 12.55
N VAL A 213 6.65 19.11 12.66
CA VAL A 213 6.55 18.34 13.89
C VAL A 213 7.94 17.81 14.25
N ASN A 214 8.30 17.90 15.52
CA ASN A 214 9.52 17.29 16.02
C ASN A 214 9.39 15.75 15.96
N LEU A 215 10.05 15.15 14.97
CA LEU A 215 10.04 13.72 14.71
C LEU A 215 11.31 13.06 15.26
N ALA A 216 11.19 11.82 15.68
CA ALA A 216 12.33 11.00 16.09
C ALA A 216 13.22 10.55 14.90
N THR A 217 12.83 10.85 13.68
CA THR A 217 13.50 10.42 12.45
C THR A 217 13.82 11.62 11.55
N PRO A 218 14.99 11.67 10.89
CA PRO A 218 15.31 12.72 9.93
C PRO A 218 14.28 12.84 8.81
N SER A 219 13.85 14.06 8.49
CA SER A 219 12.80 14.33 7.49
C SER A 219 13.07 15.58 6.65
N ILE A 220 14.28 15.72 6.13
CA ILE A 220 14.66 16.89 5.30
C ILE A 220 13.83 16.97 4.03
N GLY A 221 13.58 15.82 3.39
CA GLY A 221 12.79 15.72 2.15
C GLY A 221 11.29 15.83 2.38
N GLY A 222 10.82 15.30 3.50
CA GLY A 222 9.39 15.24 3.83
C GLY A 222 9.04 14.15 4.82
N THR A 223 7.76 14.05 5.12
CA THR A 223 7.21 13.02 6.03
C THR A 223 6.02 12.35 5.37
N MET A 224 6.05 11.04 5.30
CA MET A 224 4.93 10.20 4.88
C MET A 224 4.32 9.55 6.12
N ASN A 225 3.08 9.86 6.41
CA ASN A 225 2.38 9.34 7.59
C ASN A 225 1.19 8.50 7.16
N ILE A 226 1.26 7.20 7.41
CA ILE A 226 0.25 6.19 7.08
C ILE A 226 -0.54 5.88 8.35
N ILE A 227 -1.85 6.01 8.28
CA ILE A 227 -2.76 5.79 9.39
C ILE A 227 -3.73 4.66 9.06
N THR A 228 -3.93 3.76 10.02
CA THR A 228 -4.84 2.62 9.92
C THR A 228 -5.82 2.66 11.11
N ASP A 229 -6.67 3.67 11.17
CA ASP A 229 -7.60 3.88 12.29
C ASP A 229 -8.83 2.97 12.19
N PRO A 230 -9.04 2.01 13.12
CA PRO A 230 -10.22 1.16 13.12
C PRO A 230 -11.53 1.91 13.43
N THR A 231 -11.44 3.07 14.09
CA THR A 231 -12.62 3.87 14.48
C THR A 231 -13.17 4.69 13.33
N ALA A 232 -12.34 4.99 12.33
CA ALA A 232 -12.75 5.70 11.12
C ALA A 232 -13.52 4.81 10.12
N LEU A 233 -13.81 3.56 10.49
CA LEU A 233 -14.39 2.57 9.59
C LEU A 233 -15.80 2.17 10.03
N ASN A 234 -16.75 2.18 9.12
CA ASN A 234 -18.09 1.67 9.35
C ASN A 234 -18.09 0.16 9.55
N ARG A 235 -19.09 -0.35 10.31
CA ARG A 235 -19.27 -1.80 10.47
C ARG A 235 -19.50 -2.47 9.14
N GLY A 236 -18.75 -3.52 8.86
CA GLY A 236 -18.92 -4.31 7.66
C GLY A 236 -17.69 -5.16 7.33
N GLY A 237 -17.88 -6.05 6.36
CA GLY A 237 -16.81 -6.85 5.79
C GLY A 237 -16.67 -6.56 4.29
N LYS A 238 -15.44 -6.65 3.79
CA LYS A 238 -15.12 -6.51 2.37
C LYS A 238 -14.29 -7.70 1.93
N PHE A 239 -14.72 -8.33 0.85
CA PHE A 239 -13.92 -9.30 0.13
C PHE A 239 -13.59 -8.73 -1.26
N LYS A 240 -12.32 -8.67 -1.61
CA LYS A 240 -11.86 -8.11 -2.88
C LYS A 240 -10.94 -9.11 -3.57
N GLN A 241 -11.20 -9.35 -4.84
CA GLN A 241 -10.36 -10.15 -5.71
C GLN A 241 -9.84 -9.28 -6.85
N GLU A 242 -8.52 -9.26 -7.03
CA GLU A 242 -7.85 -8.46 -8.06
C GLU A 242 -7.05 -9.38 -8.97
N PHE A 243 -7.13 -9.13 -10.28
CA PHE A 243 -6.42 -9.86 -11.32
C PHE A 243 -5.60 -8.88 -12.14
N GLY A 244 -4.47 -9.32 -12.66
CA GLY A 244 -3.60 -8.46 -13.46
C GLY A 244 -2.66 -9.23 -14.36
N ALA A 245 -1.85 -8.49 -15.09
CA ALA A 245 -0.82 -9.06 -15.96
C ALA A 245 0.22 -9.86 -15.15
N GLY A 246 0.89 -10.80 -15.81
CA GLY A 246 1.90 -11.64 -15.16
C GLY A 246 1.32 -12.60 -14.13
N GLY A 247 0.10 -13.11 -14.34
CA GLY A 247 -0.56 -14.04 -13.41
C GLY A 247 -0.90 -13.40 -12.05
N PHE A 248 -0.93 -12.06 -11.98
CA PHE A 248 -1.21 -11.37 -10.71
C PHE A 248 -2.58 -11.74 -10.18
N LEU A 249 -2.59 -12.19 -8.93
CA LEU A 249 -3.77 -12.54 -8.16
C LEU A 249 -3.63 -11.98 -6.75
N LYS A 250 -4.57 -11.12 -6.34
CA LYS A 250 -4.62 -10.60 -4.98
C LYS A 250 -6.00 -10.78 -4.39
N THR A 251 -6.06 -11.43 -3.24
CA THR A 251 -7.28 -11.63 -2.46
C THR A 251 -7.15 -10.85 -1.17
N THR A 252 -8.08 -9.96 -0.90
CA THR A 252 -8.16 -9.20 0.34
C THR A 252 -9.47 -9.52 1.05
N ALA A 253 -9.40 -9.89 2.31
CA ALA A 253 -10.55 -9.98 3.20
C ALA A 253 -10.35 -9.00 4.36
N ASN A 254 -11.34 -8.17 4.59
CA ASN A 254 -11.34 -7.17 5.66
C ASN A 254 -12.65 -7.27 6.44
N TYR A 255 -12.59 -7.05 7.74
CA TYR A 255 -13.75 -6.89 8.60
C TYR A 255 -13.51 -5.78 9.62
N ASN A 256 -14.53 -4.92 9.79
CA ASN A 256 -14.53 -3.82 10.73
C ASN A 256 -15.79 -3.93 11.59
N THR A 257 -15.67 -3.75 12.89
CA THR A 257 -16.82 -3.77 13.79
C THR A 257 -17.63 -2.47 13.72
N GLY A 258 -17.03 -1.39 13.18
CA GLY A 258 -17.47 -0.05 13.49
C GLY A 258 -17.30 0.24 14.99
N LEU A 259 -17.85 1.36 15.42
CA LEU A 259 -17.83 1.73 16.81
C LEU A 259 -18.86 0.90 17.61
N ILE A 260 -18.42 0.27 18.67
CA ILE A 260 -19.23 -0.54 19.59
C ILE A 260 -19.41 0.26 20.87
N ASN A 261 -20.67 0.59 21.22
CA ASN A 261 -21.04 1.33 22.41
C ASN A 261 -20.23 2.64 22.58
N ASP A 262 -19.91 3.30 21.47
CA ASP A 262 -19.13 4.54 21.40
C ASP A 262 -17.76 4.48 22.11
N LYS A 263 -17.25 3.28 22.36
CA LYS A 263 -16.03 3.08 23.15
C LYS A 263 -14.95 2.26 22.48
N MET A 264 -15.32 1.29 21.65
CA MET A 264 -14.33 0.40 21.08
C MET A 264 -14.57 0.09 19.61
N ALA A 265 -13.51 -0.12 18.86
CA ALA A 265 -13.55 -0.56 17.48
C ALA A 265 -12.44 -1.56 17.20
N PHE A 266 -12.72 -2.51 16.32
CA PHE A 266 -11.76 -3.50 15.87
C PHE A 266 -11.77 -3.54 14.35
N SER A 267 -10.59 -3.74 13.76
CA SER A 267 -10.43 -3.97 12.33
C SER A 267 -9.42 -5.07 12.11
N ALA A 268 -9.70 -5.93 11.15
CA ALA A 268 -8.79 -6.99 10.73
C ALA A 268 -8.76 -7.07 9.21
N THR A 269 -7.58 -7.21 8.64
CA THR A 269 -7.36 -7.40 7.21
C THR A 269 -6.37 -8.54 7.00
N ILE A 270 -6.69 -9.41 6.05
CA ILE A 270 -5.77 -10.45 5.57
C ILE A 270 -5.67 -10.34 4.04
N VAL A 271 -4.46 -10.45 3.53
CA VAL A 271 -4.18 -10.37 2.09
C VAL A 271 -3.36 -11.58 1.67
N ARG A 272 -3.72 -12.16 0.54
CA ARG A 272 -2.92 -13.14 -0.19
C ARG A 272 -2.59 -12.56 -1.56
N LYS A 273 -1.30 -12.53 -1.92
CA LYS A 273 -0.83 -12.02 -3.20
C LYS A 273 0.12 -13.02 -3.86
N THR A 274 -0.13 -13.32 -5.13
CA THR A 274 0.74 -14.14 -5.97
C THR A 274 0.80 -13.56 -7.37
N GLY A 275 1.85 -13.93 -8.12
CA GLY A 275 1.97 -13.59 -9.54
C GLY A 275 3.34 -14.01 -10.07
N ASP A 276 3.39 -14.29 -11.38
CA ASP A 276 4.67 -14.63 -12.05
C ASP A 276 5.50 -13.39 -12.36
N GLY A 277 4.88 -12.20 -12.24
CA GLY A 277 5.50 -10.94 -12.60
C GLY A 277 5.42 -10.63 -14.09
N ILE A 278 5.76 -9.38 -14.44
CA ILE A 278 5.75 -8.91 -15.83
C ILE A 278 7.12 -9.17 -16.49
N MET A 279 8.18 -8.96 -15.73
CA MET A 279 9.54 -9.25 -16.19
C MET A 279 9.92 -10.69 -15.89
N ASP A 280 10.78 -11.26 -16.72
CA ASP A 280 11.23 -12.62 -16.56
C ASP A 280 11.80 -12.91 -15.17
N GLY A 281 11.28 -13.95 -14.53
CA GLY A 281 11.72 -14.38 -13.20
C GLY A 281 11.32 -13.49 -12.02
N ASN A 282 10.46 -12.50 -12.23
CA ASN A 282 10.00 -11.56 -11.19
C ASN A 282 8.67 -11.99 -10.55
N TRP A 283 8.63 -13.17 -10.02
CA TRP A 283 7.46 -13.70 -9.33
C TRP A 283 7.29 -13.09 -7.93
N THR A 284 6.08 -13.17 -7.39
CA THR A 284 5.74 -12.77 -6.02
C THR A 284 4.85 -13.80 -5.34
N ASP A 285 5.07 -14.01 -4.05
CA ASP A 285 4.32 -14.92 -3.20
C ASP A 285 4.31 -14.34 -1.77
N ALA A 286 3.20 -13.72 -1.41
CA ALA A 286 3.10 -12.92 -0.20
C ALA A 286 1.78 -13.14 0.54
N TRP A 287 1.86 -13.06 1.86
CA TRP A 287 0.74 -12.82 2.74
C TRP A 287 0.91 -11.47 3.42
N ALA A 288 -0.20 -10.86 3.83
CA ALA A 288 -0.16 -9.75 4.76
C ALA A 288 -1.31 -9.85 5.74
N TYR A 289 -1.08 -9.33 6.94
CA TYR A 289 -2.09 -9.25 7.98
C TYR A 289 -2.03 -7.91 8.68
N TYR A 290 -3.19 -7.47 9.10
CA TYR A 290 -3.38 -6.29 9.92
C TYR A 290 -4.44 -6.59 10.97
N PHE A 291 -4.20 -6.15 12.18
CA PHE A 291 -5.17 -6.08 13.26
C PHE A 291 -5.06 -4.73 13.93
N GLY A 292 -6.17 -4.05 14.14
CA GLY A 292 -6.27 -2.80 14.87
C GLY A 292 -7.39 -2.85 15.89
N ALA A 293 -7.14 -2.36 17.08
CA ALA A 293 -8.10 -2.21 18.15
C ALA A 293 -7.99 -0.82 18.75
N SER A 294 -9.11 -0.23 19.09
CA SER A 294 -9.18 1.05 19.81
C SER A 294 -10.15 0.94 20.96
N TYR A 295 -9.81 1.51 22.09
CA TYR A 295 -10.64 1.55 23.29
C TYR A 295 -10.57 2.92 23.97
N ALA A 296 -11.70 3.61 24.05
CA ALA A 296 -11.88 4.83 24.84
C ALA A 296 -12.05 4.44 26.32
N ILE A 297 -11.05 4.71 27.14
CA ILE A 297 -11.08 4.47 28.57
C ILE A 297 -12.07 5.46 29.24
N SER A 298 -11.95 6.72 28.84
CA SER A 298 -12.85 7.82 29.20
C SER A 298 -12.75 8.90 28.10
N ASP A 299 -13.52 9.95 28.23
CA ASP A 299 -13.39 11.13 27.37
C ASP A 299 -11.95 11.65 27.44
N GLY A 300 -11.35 11.87 26.27
CA GLY A 300 -9.97 12.31 26.15
C GLY A 300 -8.90 11.29 26.58
N ASN A 301 -9.28 10.04 26.88
CA ASN A 301 -8.33 8.98 27.25
C ASN A 301 -8.58 7.72 26.43
N ARG A 302 -7.66 7.43 25.48
CA ARG A 302 -7.82 6.36 24.50
C ARG A 302 -6.54 5.52 24.39
N LEU A 303 -6.75 4.25 24.27
CA LEU A 303 -5.72 3.24 23.99
C LEU A 303 -5.96 2.60 22.63
N GLU A 304 -4.90 2.41 21.86
CA GLU A 304 -4.93 1.69 20.59
C GLU A 304 -3.87 0.61 20.57
N LEU A 305 -4.17 -0.49 19.91
CA LEU A 305 -3.25 -1.60 19.70
C LEU A 305 -3.27 -1.99 18.22
N TYR A 306 -2.09 -2.15 17.65
CA TYR A 306 -1.90 -2.54 16.26
C TYR A 306 -0.93 -3.70 16.14
N ALA A 307 -1.24 -4.64 15.23
CA ALA A 307 -0.33 -5.69 14.81
C ALA A 307 -0.36 -5.78 13.28
N ILE A 308 0.80 -5.63 12.66
CA ILE A 308 0.96 -5.54 11.21
C ILE A 308 2.10 -6.46 10.79
N GLY A 309 1.98 -7.15 9.67
CA GLY A 309 3.08 -7.90 9.09
C GLY A 309 2.77 -8.38 7.68
N ALA A 310 3.84 -8.57 6.91
CA ALA A 310 3.77 -9.01 5.53
C ALA A 310 4.88 -10.04 5.23
N PRO A 311 4.69 -11.31 5.62
CA PRO A 311 5.61 -12.35 5.19
C PRO A 311 5.53 -12.51 3.68
N GLN A 312 6.68 -12.35 3.00
CA GLN A 312 6.75 -12.34 1.54
C GLN A 312 8.02 -13.00 1.03
N ARG A 313 7.97 -13.46 -0.20
CA ARG A 313 9.10 -13.82 -1.04
C ARG A 313 8.83 -13.41 -2.47
N HIS A 314 9.88 -12.99 -3.19
CA HIS A 314 9.75 -12.59 -4.59
C HIS A 314 11.08 -12.66 -5.32
N GLY A 315 11.03 -12.82 -6.63
CA GLY A 315 12.16 -12.63 -7.52
C GLY A 315 12.35 -11.17 -7.88
N GLN A 316 13.57 -10.73 -8.03
CA GLN A 316 13.92 -9.35 -8.33
C GLN A 316 14.70 -9.25 -9.64
N ASN A 317 14.51 -8.15 -10.34
CA ASN A 317 15.36 -7.69 -11.43
C ASN A 317 16.14 -6.47 -10.94
N LEU A 318 17.32 -6.71 -10.41
CA LEU A 318 18.18 -5.69 -9.80
C LEU A 318 19.37 -5.35 -10.67
N TYR A 319 19.91 -4.16 -10.39
CA TYR A 319 21.16 -3.63 -10.94
C TYR A 319 21.09 -3.23 -12.42
N ARG A 320 22.24 -2.94 -12.94
CA ARG A 320 22.43 -2.56 -14.34
C ARG A 320 22.31 -3.79 -15.21
N GLN A 321 21.51 -3.70 -16.23
CA GLN A 321 21.35 -4.73 -17.24
C GLN A 321 22.18 -4.37 -18.48
N ASN A 322 22.54 -5.39 -19.26
CA ASN A 322 23.23 -5.16 -20.51
C ASN A 322 22.25 -4.59 -21.56
N MET A 323 22.58 -3.45 -22.13
CA MET A 323 21.74 -2.75 -23.12
C MET A 323 21.41 -3.64 -24.34
N ALA A 324 22.36 -4.46 -24.79
CA ALA A 324 22.15 -5.39 -25.91
C ALA A 324 21.04 -6.43 -25.63
N SER A 325 20.67 -6.66 -24.35
CA SER A 325 19.61 -7.61 -24.00
C SER A 325 18.21 -7.07 -24.32
N TYR A 326 18.03 -5.75 -24.45
CA TYR A 326 16.70 -5.13 -24.44
C TYR A 326 16.12 -4.80 -25.82
N GLY A 327 16.91 -4.76 -26.85
CA GLY A 327 16.39 -4.41 -28.16
C GLY A 327 17.43 -4.34 -29.28
N GLU A 328 16.95 -4.21 -30.51
CA GLU A 328 17.78 -4.21 -31.70
C GLU A 328 18.82 -3.11 -31.72
N GLU A 329 18.48 -1.90 -31.26
CA GLU A 329 19.41 -0.78 -31.20
C GLU A 329 20.57 -1.05 -30.21
N GLY A 330 20.27 -1.72 -29.09
CA GLY A 330 21.29 -2.18 -28.14
C GLY A 330 22.21 -3.22 -28.76
N VAL A 331 21.66 -4.15 -29.54
CA VAL A 331 22.45 -5.17 -30.29
C VAL A 331 23.32 -4.49 -31.36
N LYS A 332 22.78 -3.54 -32.12
CA LYS A 332 23.56 -2.75 -33.11
C LYS A 332 24.75 -2.06 -32.44
N PHE A 333 24.48 -1.34 -31.35
CA PHE A 333 25.55 -0.71 -30.59
C PHE A 333 26.60 -1.73 -30.10
N ALA A 334 26.17 -2.88 -29.57
CA ALA A 334 27.09 -3.90 -29.09
C ALA A 334 27.97 -4.51 -30.22
N LYS A 335 27.44 -4.58 -31.44
CA LYS A 335 28.21 -5.04 -32.62
C LYS A 335 29.40 -4.11 -32.96
N GLU A 336 29.32 -2.87 -32.61
CA GLU A 336 30.37 -1.87 -32.80
C GLU A 336 31.45 -1.91 -31.70
N GLN A 337 31.20 -2.65 -30.61
CA GLN A 337 32.11 -2.70 -29.47
C GLN A 337 32.98 -3.97 -29.50
N SER A 338 34.29 -3.81 -29.39
CA SER A 338 35.26 -4.93 -29.40
C SER A 338 35.10 -5.86 -28.19
N ASP A 339 34.51 -5.43 -27.11
CA ASP A 339 34.29 -6.19 -25.88
C ASP A 339 33.23 -7.29 -26.03
N TYR A 340 32.38 -7.20 -27.07
CA TYR A 340 31.30 -8.16 -27.28
C TYR A 340 31.75 -9.31 -28.21
N ASP A 341 31.21 -10.48 -27.92
CA ASP A 341 31.35 -11.65 -28.78
C ASP A 341 30.31 -11.59 -29.91
N GLN A 342 30.73 -11.37 -31.14
CA GLN A 342 29.87 -11.20 -32.29
C GLN A 342 29.04 -12.46 -32.58
N ALA A 343 29.62 -13.64 -32.44
CA ALA A 343 28.90 -14.90 -32.65
C ALA A 343 27.81 -15.09 -31.58
N ALA A 344 28.04 -14.64 -30.35
CA ALA A 344 27.03 -14.65 -29.30
C ALA A 344 25.90 -13.67 -29.60
N LEU A 345 26.18 -12.46 -30.07
CA LEU A 345 25.16 -11.49 -30.48
C LEU A 345 24.28 -12.00 -31.63
N GLU A 346 24.86 -12.67 -32.61
CA GLU A 346 24.13 -13.26 -33.72
C GLU A 346 23.27 -14.46 -33.28
N LYS A 347 23.78 -15.28 -32.41
CA LYS A 347 23.13 -16.51 -31.95
C LYS A 347 21.90 -16.23 -31.06
N PHE A 348 22.01 -15.25 -30.16
CA PHE A 348 21.04 -15.07 -29.10
C PHE A 348 20.13 -13.85 -29.29
N GLY A 349 20.52 -12.92 -30.18
CA GLY A 349 19.71 -11.73 -30.44
C GLY A 349 19.49 -10.87 -29.18
N ASN A 350 18.29 -10.33 -29.05
CA ASN A 350 17.86 -9.59 -27.87
C ASN A 350 16.74 -10.30 -27.11
N GLY A 351 16.58 -10.00 -25.83
CA GLY A 351 15.57 -10.57 -24.95
C GLY A 351 14.30 -9.74 -24.81
N ASP A 352 14.23 -8.59 -25.49
CA ASP A 352 13.19 -7.57 -25.38
C ASP A 352 13.17 -6.77 -24.07
N ARG A 353 12.17 -5.86 -23.94
CA ARG A 353 12.06 -4.93 -22.79
C ARG A 353 11.65 -5.58 -21.47
N LEU A 354 11.13 -6.80 -21.50
CA LEU A 354 10.68 -7.54 -20.31
C LEU A 354 11.78 -8.50 -19.79
N PHE A 355 12.88 -8.59 -20.51
CA PHE A 355 14.01 -9.45 -20.20
C PHE A 355 14.66 -9.10 -18.86
N SER A 356 15.05 -10.12 -18.10
CA SER A 356 15.83 -9.98 -16.86
C SER A 356 17.10 -10.83 -16.96
N GLN A 357 18.24 -10.24 -16.62
CA GLN A 357 19.51 -10.96 -16.55
C GLN A 357 19.73 -11.72 -15.23
N ASN A 358 18.84 -11.59 -14.27
CA ASN A 358 19.01 -12.17 -12.95
C ASN A 358 18.48 -13.61 -12.83
N TRP A 359 17.92 -14.16 -13.87
CA TRP A 359 17.40 -15.53 -13.87
C TRP A 359 18.06 -16.40 -14.92
N GLY A 360 17.78 -17.68 -14.89
CA GLY A 360 18.12 -18.65 -15.93
C GLY A 360 17.36 -19.95 -15.71
N PRO A 361 17.17 -20.73 -16.78
CA PRO A 361 16.56 -22.03 -16.67
C PRO A 361 17.44 -22.98 -15.84
N VAL A 362 16.80 -23.95 -15.21
CA VAL A 362 17.45 -25.05 -14.50
C VAL A 362 16.75 -26.37 -14.79
N SER A 363 17.49 -27.44 -14.88
CA SER A 363 16.98 -28.79 -15.13
C SER A 363 15.93 -29.19 -14.07
N SER A 364 14.91 -29.91 -14.48
CA SER A 364 13.89 -30.48 -13.59
C SER A 364 14.47 -31.52 -12.59
N SER A 365 15.68 -31.99 -12.83
CA SER A 365 16.41 -32.85 -11.89
C SER A 365 16.92 -32.09 -10.66
N TYR A 366 17.06 -30.78 -10.71
CA TYR A 366 17.47 -29.97 -9.58
C TYR A 366 16.36 -29.90 -8.52
N LYS A 367 16.68 -30.35 -7.31
CA LYS A 367 15.73 -30.44 -6.19
C LYS A 367 16.02 -29.43 -5.06
N GLY A 368 16.75 -28.37 -5.35
CA GLY A 368 17.04 -27.31 -4.38
C GLY A 368 15.77 -26.66 -3.81
N LYS A 369 15.86 -26.24 -2.58
CA LYS A 369 14.77 -25.60 -1.84
C LYS A 369 14.96 -24.09 -1.85
N GLN A 370 13.86 -23.35 -1.55
CA GLN A 370 13.88 -21.91 -1.27
C GLN A 370 13.67 -21.67 0.22
N TYR A 371 14.15 -20.54 0.72
CA TYR A 371 13.77 -20.05 2.02
C TYR A 371 12.40 -19.37 1.97
N TRP A 372 11.64 -19.64 3.01
CA TRP A 372 10.38 -18.96 3.30
C TRP A 372 10.33 -18.66 4.78
N PHE A 373 9.93 -17.44 5.14
CA PHE A 373 9.92 -17.03 6.53
C PHE A 373 8.53 -16.61 6.97
N MET A 374 7.84 -17.45 7.72
CA MET A 374 6.63 -17.07 8.47
C MET A 374 6.88 -17.00 9.97
N TYR A 375 7.56 -17.98 10.55
CA TYR A 375 7.88 -18.05 11.99
C TYR A 375 9.30 -18.56 12.27
N GLY A 376 10.17 -18.39 11.33
CA GLY A 376 11.55 -18.87 11.33
C GLY A 376 12.00 -19.14 9.91
N ALA A 377 13.32 -19.19 9.68
CA ALA A 377 13.84 -19.51 8.36
C ALA A 377 13.59 -20.99 8.06
N ASN A 378 12.56 -21.26 7.29
CA ASN A 378 12.21 -22.60 6.85
C ASN A 378 12.50 -22.76 5.35
N THR A 379 12.94 -23.95 4.95
CA THR A 379 13.04 -24.28 3.54
C THR A 379 11.74 -24.85 3.04
N THR A 380 11.34 -24.45 1.85
CA THR A 380 10.14 -24.89 1.18
C THR A 380 10.42 -25.23 -0.27
N ASP A 381 9.44 -25.76 -0.97
CA ASP A 381 9.56 -25.97 -2.41
C ASP A 381 9.73 -24.63 -3.12
N ARG A 382 10.40 -24.67 -4.24
CA ARG A 382 10.61 -23.52 -5.10
C ARG A 382 9.26 -23.05 -5.65
N TYR A 383 9.11 -21.72 -5.78
CA TYR A 383 7.96 -21.13 -6.44
C TYR A 383 7.78 -21.66 -7.87
N ASN A 384 8.89 -21.74 -8.61
CA ASN A 384 8.95 -22.37 -9.92
C ASN A 384 10.18 -23.29 -10.00
N SER A 385 9.97 -24.54 -10.35
CA SER A 385 11.04 -25.54 -10.45
C SER A 385 11.88 -25.45 -11.73
N GLY A 386 11.39 -24.75 -12.75
CA GLY A 386 12.02 -24.66 -14.07
C GLY A 386 13.10 -23.59 -14.21
N PHE A 387 13.21 -22.69 -13.24
CA PHE A 387 14.23 -21.65 -13.24
C PHE A 387 14.74 -21.29 -11.84
N LEU A 388 15.88 -20.63 -11.81
CA LEU A 388 16.45 -19.97 -10.63
C LEU A 388 16.65 -18.49 -10.94
N ASN A 389 16.25 -17.62 -10.00
CA ASN A 389 16.61 -16.22 -10.02
C ASN A 389 17.82 -16.01 -9.08
N GLU A 390 18.83 -15.29 -9.55
CA GLU A 390 19.98 -14.90 -8.72
C GLU A 390 19.57 -14.01 -7.56
N ARG A 391 18.53 -13.21 -7.77
CA ARG A 391 18.07 -12.18 -6.83
C ARG A 391 16.66 -12.49 -6.36
N GLU A 392 16.58 -13.27 -5.32
CA GLU A 392 15.33 -13.52 -4.61
C GLU A 392 15.39 -12.81 -3.25
N ASN A 393 14.28 -12.25 -2.83
CA ASN A 393 14.10 -11.67 -1.50
C ASN A 393 13.02 -12.44 -0.76
N PHE A 394 13.22 -12.63 0.54
CA PHE A 394 12.20 -13.18 1.45
C PHE A 394 12.35 -12.49 2.79
N PHE A 395 11.26 -11.98 3.33
CA PHE A 395 11.32 -11.23 4.58
C PHE A 395 9.97 -11.27 5.31
N HIS A 396 10.02 -11.19 6.64
CA HIS A 396 8.88 -10.91 7.49
C HIS A 396 9.31 -9.94 8.57
N LYS A 397 8.67 -8.76 8.58
CA LYS A 397 8.92 -7.67 9.54
C LYS A 397 7.62 -7.34 10.28
N PRO A 398 7.26 -8.11 11.35
CA PRO A 398 6.11 -7.77 12.16
C PRO A 398 6.35 -6.46 12.91
N LEU A 399 5.28 -5.69 13.07
CA LEU A 399 5.20 -4.49 13.89
C LEU A 399 4.04 -4.64 14.85
N VAL A 400 4.29 -4.51 16.14
CA VAL A 400 3.25 -4.38 17.16
C VAL A 400 3.48 -3.05 17.88
N ASN A 401 2.44 -2.22 17.93
CA ASN A 401 2.51 -0.96 18.65
C ASN A 401 1.25 -0.70 19.48
N MET A 402 1.45 -0.01 20.58
CA MET A 402 0.42 0.49 21.46
C MET A 402 0.53 2.01 21.51
N ASN A 403 -0.56 2.68 21.19
CA ASN A 403 -0.66 4.13 21.27
C ASN A 403 -1.58 4.49 22.43
N HIS A 404 -1.16 5.41 23.26
CA HIS A 404 -1.97 5.97 24.34
C HIS A 404 -2.08 7.48 24.16
N PHE A 405 -3.29 7.96 24.12
CA PHE A 405 -3.63 9.37 24.00
C PHE A 405 -4.40 9.80 25.24
N TYR A 406 -3.93 10.88 25.86
CA TYR A 406 -4.53 11.38 27.07
C TYR A 406 -4.56 12.90 27.09
N THR A 407 -5.76 13.46 27.05
CA THR A 407 -6.02 14.89 27.25
C THR A 407 -6.11 15.17 28.74
N VAL A 408 -5.05 15.76 29.28
CA VAL A 408 -4.96 16.07 30.72
C VAL A 408 -5.86 17.26 31.06
N ASN A 409 -5.87 18.26 30.16
CA ASN A 409 -6.75 19.46 30.23
C ASN A 409 -6.72 20.15 28.85
N ASP A 410 -7.40 21.26 28.71
CA ASP A 410 -7.54 21.99 27.42
C ASP A 410 -6.20 22.45 26.82
N ASN A 411 -5.17 22.58 27.65
CA ASN A 411 -3.84 23.05 27.23
C ASN A 411 -2.77 21.96 27.21
N MET A 412 -3.06 20.77 27.72
CA MET A 412 -2.06 19.72 27.86
C MET A 412 -2.60 18.36 27.39
N ARG A 413 -1.88 17.80 26.44
CA ARG A 413 -2.17 16.46 25.88
C ARG A 413 -0.89 15.63 25.94
N LEU A 414 -1.05 14.36 26.23
CA LEU A 414 0.02 13.37 26.21
C LEU A 414 -0.28 12.34 25.14
N SER A 415 0.67 12.13 24.24
CA SER A 415 0.63 11.06 23.24
C SER A 415 1.85 10.17 23.43
N THR A 416 1.63 8.89 23.64
CA THR A 416 2.72 7.92 23.83
C THR A 416 2.52 6.73 22.89
N VAL A 417 3.56 6.41 22.14
CA VAL A 417 3.62 5.24 21.25
C VAL A 417 4.73 4.34 21.76
N ALA A 418 4.38 3.12 22.16
CA ALA A 418 5.33 2.07 22.48
C ALA A 418 5.26 0.99 21.38
N TYR A 419 6.40 0.50 20.91
CA TYR A 419 6.41 -0.46 19.83
C TYR A 419 7.54 -1.47 19.89
N TRP A 420 7.28 -2.62 19.28
CA TRP A 420 8.26 -3.62 18.90
C TRP A 420 8.11 -3.93 17.41
N SER A 421 9.23 -3.96 16.69
CA SER A 421 9.29 -4.42 15.32
C SER A 421 10.37 -5.49 15.21
N GLY A 422 9.96 -6.71 15.03
CA GLY A 422 10.86 -7.80 14.66
C GLY A 422 11.22 -7.75 13.19
N GLY A 423 12.17 -8.55 12.78
CA GLY A 423 12.50 -8.73 11.38
C GLY A 423 13.41 -9.91 11.16
N SER A 424 13.03 -10.77 10.23
CA SER A 424 13.91 -11.82 9.76
C SER A 424 13.65 -12.15 8.30
N GLY A 425 14.71 -12.34 7.57
CA GLY A 425 14.65 -12.67 6.16
C GLY A 425 16.00 -12.48 5.51
N GLY A 426 15.99 -12.34 4.19
CA GLY A 426 17.23 -12.18 3.45
C GLY A 426 17.02 -12.06 1.96
N GLY A 427 18.14 -12.12 1.26
CA GLY A 427 18.17 -12.13 -0.19
C GLY A 427 19.25 -13.04 -0.73
N THR A 428 19.02 -13.54 -1.94
CA THR A 428 20.01 -14.38 -2.63
C THR A 428 21.00 -13.55 -3.43
N GLY A 429 22.14 -14.14 -3.70
CA GLY A 429 23.18 -13.60 -4.57
C GLY A 429 24.28 -14.61 -4.80
N THR A 430 24.87 -14.56 -5.97
CA THR A 430 25.99 -15.44 -6.29
C THR A 430 27.26 -15.05 -5.53
N TYR A 431 28.01 -16.06 -5.14
CA TYR A 431 29.33 -15.93 -4.53
C TYR A 431 30.28 -16.99 -5.10
N GLY A 432 31.51 -16.60 -5.41
CA GLY A 432 32.49 -17.46 -6.05
C GLY A 432 32.56 -17.31 -7.57
N SER A 433 32.81 -18.38 -8.30
CA SER A 433 32.97 -18.36 -9.76
C SER A 433 31.65 -17.96 -10.46
N SER A 434 31.78 -17.12 -11.49
CA SER A 434 30.64 -16.75 -12.33
C SER A 434 30.14 -17.93 -13.16
N PHE A 435 28.84 -18.07 -13.27
CA PHE A 435 28.16 -19.14 -14.00
C PHE A 435 27.40 -18.66 -15.22
N ARG A 436 27.63 -17.43 -15.66
CA ARG A 436 27.09 -16.98 -16.94
C ARG A 436 27.81 -17.69 -18.09
N ASN A 437 27.07 -18.04 -19.10
CA ASN A 437 27.51 -18.86 -20.21
C ASN A 437 28.67 -18.28 -20.97
N PRO A 438 29.46 -19.21 -21.56
CA PRO A 438 30.88 -19.30 -21.19
C PRO A 438 31.52 -17.97 -21.46
N ALA A 439 32.27 -17.51 -20.49
CA ALA A 439 33.20 -16.43 -20.75
C ALA A 439 34.09 -16.83 -21.93
N VAL A 440 33.87 -16.22 -23.09
CA VAL A 440 34.82 -16.33 -24.20
C VAL A 440 36.11 -15.68 -23.75
N ALA A 441 37.22 -16.36 -23.97
CA ALA A 441 38.51 -15.85 -23.53
C ALA A 441 38.74 -14.42 -24.06
N GLY A 442 39.10 -13.49 -23.19
CA GLY A 442 39.34 -12.09 -23.51
C GLY A 442 38.07 -11.21 -23.63
N LYS A 443 36.86 -11.78 -23.47
CA LYS A 443 35.60 -11.04 -23.46
C LYS A 443 35.05 -10.96 -22.06
N LYS A 444 34.29 -9.92 -21.78
CA LYS A 444 33.59 -9.76 -20.52
C LYS A 444 32.36 -10.67 -20.46
N TRP A 445 31.96 -11.11 -19.27
CA TRP A 445 30.86 -12.06 -19.08
C TRP A 445 29.56 -11.62 -19.73
N TYR A 446 29.28 -10.32 -19.73
CA TYR A 446 28.06 -9.73 -20.33
C TYR A 446 28.12 -9.68 -21.86
N ALA A 447 29.30 -9.90 -22.45
CA ALA A 447 29.49 -9.91 -23.90
C ALA A 447 29.28 -11.30 -24.51
N SER A 448 29.17 -12.33 -23.68
CA SER A 448 28.82 -13.68 -24.08
C SER A 448 27.37 -13.98 -23.69
N SER A 449 26.55 -14.23 -24.69
CA SER A 449 25.14 -14.52 -24.51
C SER A 449 24.89 -15.98 -24.12
N PRO A 450 23.77 -16.40 -23.52
CA PRO A 450 22.42 -15.85 -23.71
C PRO A 450 21.98 -14.73 -22.77
N TRP A 451 22.83 -14.01 -22.12
CA TRP A 451 22.52 -12.94 -21.17
C TRP A 451 21.94 -13.40 -19.82
N THR A 452 21.59 -14.69 -19.69
CA THR A 452 21.05 -15.31 -18.48
C THR A 452 22.07 -16.19 -17.77
N TRP A 453 21.72 -16.68 -16.58
CA TRP A 453 22.56 -17.61 -15.83
C TRP A 453 22.53 -19.03 -16.41
N ASN A 454 23.69 -19.69 -16.42
CA ASN A 454 23.78 -21.10 -16.76
C ASN A 454 23.87 -21.95 -15.49
N TRP A 455 22.71 -22.20 -14.90
CA TRP A 455 22.63 -22.94 -13.64
C TRP A 455 23.03 -24.40 -13.79
N ASP A 456 22.63 -25.06 -14.86
CA ASP A 456 23.02 -26.45 -15.11
C ASP A 456 24.53 -26.59 -15.31
N GLY A 457 25.16 -25.65 -16.00
CA GLY A 457 26.60 -25.57 -16.09
C GLY A 457 27.29 -25.37 -14.75
N ALA A 458 26.72 -24.53 -13.90
CA ALA A 458 27.20 -24.33 -12.54
C ALA A 458 27.10 -25.59 -11.68
N ILE A 459 25.97 -26.29 -11.77
CA ILE A 459 25.75 -27.57 -11.05
C ILE A 459 26.77 -28.62 -11.54
N ALA A 460 26.96 -28.77 -12.85
CA ALA A 460 27.90 -29.70 -13.42
C ALA A 460 29.34 -29.40 -12.98
N ALA A 461 29.74 -28.11 -13.04
CA ALA A 461 31.09 -27.69 -12.62
C ALA A 461 31.32 -27.95 -11.12
N ASN A 462 30.34 -27.68 -10.27
CA ASN A 462 30.44 -27.96 -8.84
C ASN A 462 30.53 -29.48 -8.57
N SER A 463 29.74 -30.27 -9.29
CA SER A 463 29.70 -31.74 -9.12
C SER A 463 30.98 -32.41 -9.54
N SER A 464 31.72 -31.85 -10.51
CA SER A 464 33.01 -32.38 -10.99
C SER A 464 34.21 -31.85 -10.23
N ASN A 465 34.07 -30.87 -9.36
CA ASN A 465 35.16 -30.25 -8.62
C ASN A 465 35.42 -30.98 -7.31
N VAL A 466 36.53 -31.70 -7.24
CA VAL A 466 36.94 -32.38 -6.01
C VAL A 466 38.04 -31.57 -5.36
N ASP A 467 37.87 -31.22 -4.09
CA ASP A 467 38.90 -30.56 -3.29
C ASP A 467 39.70 -31.61 -2.50
N THR A 468 40.81 -32.01 -3.05
CA THR A 468 41.67 -33.05 -2.47
C THR A 468 42.43 -32.58 -1.21
N ASP A 469 42.56 -31.28 -1.01
CA ASP A 469 43.23 -30.73 0.17
C ASP A 469 42.34 -30.78 1.42
N TYR A 470 41.00 -30.72 1.20
CA TYR A 470 40.04 -30.75 2.28
C TYR A 470 39.45 -32.15 2.52
N ASP A 471 38.93 -32.78 1.48
CA ASP A 471 38.39 -34.15 1.51
C ASP A 471 38.41 -34.74 0.09
N PRO A 472 39.25 -35.77 -0.14
CA PRO A 472 39.40 -36.34 -1.47
C PRO A 472 38.16 -37.06 -1.98
N THR A 473 37.16 -37.29 -1.12
CA THR A 473 35.95 -38.02 -1.48
C THR A 473 34.74 -37.09 -1.70
N LYS A 474 34.86 -35.78 -1.43
CA LYS A 474 33.77 -34.85 -1.52
C LYS A 474 34.02 -33.74 -2.57
N ASN A 475 32.96 -33.42 -3.30
CA ASN A 475 32.97 -32.31 -4.21
C ASN A 475 32.85 -30.98 -3.45
N ARG A 476 33.54 -29.97 -3.92
CA ARG A 476 33.51 -28.63 -3.39
C ARG A 476 32.93 -27.67 -4.44
N SER A 477 31.96 -26.86 -4.05
CA SER A 477 31.38 -25.82 -4.92
C SER A 477 32.40 -24.73 -5.24
N LYS A 478 32.61 -24.42 -6.53
CA LYS A 478 33.37 -23.26 -7.01
C LYS A 478 32.59 -21.96 -6.88
N GLY A 479 31.27 -22.03 -6.87
CA GLY A 479 30.37 -20.94 -6.67
C GLY A 479 29.04 -21.42 -6.08
N ILE A 480 28.40 -20.56 -5.33
CA ILE A 480 27.12 -20.83 -4.66
C ILE A 480 26.11 -19.70 -4.90
N LEU A 481 24.84 -20.04 -4.88
CA LEU A 481 23.78 -19.09 -4.68
C LEU A 481 23.55 -18.92 -3.17
N ARG A 482 24.10 -17.83 -2.63
CA ARG A 482 24.13 -17.57 -1.19
C ARG A 482 22.84 -16.90 -0.74
N ASN A 483 22.30 -17.32 0.40
CA ASN A 483 21.29 -16.56 1.15
C ASN A 483 21.99 -15.70 2.20
N SER A 484 21.82 -14.38 2.12
CA SER A 484 22.20 -13.45 3.18
C SER A 484 21.02 -13.27 4.10
N ILE A 485 21.10 -13.84 5.30
CA ILE A 485 19.98 -13.80 6.28
C ILE A 485 20.27 -12.71 7.30
N ASN A 486 19.29 -11.83 7.50
CA ASN A 486 19.33 -10.76 8.48
C ASN A 486 18.23 -11.00 9.53
N ARG A 487 18.55 -10.64 10.76
CA ARG A 487 17.61 -10.59 11.88
C ARG A 487 17.78 -9.29 12.62
N GLN A 488 16.66 -8.69 13.02
CA GLN A 488 16.68 -7.47 13.83
C GLN A 488 15.45 -7.43 14.73
N ASP A 489 15.61 -6.86 15.89
CA ASP A 489 14.53 -6.48 16.79
C ASP A 489 14.70 -5.02 17.17
N THR A 490 13.65 -4.25 17.02
CA THR A 490 13.63 -2.82 17.35
C THR A 490 12.54 -2.57 18.38
N TYR A 491 12.89 -1.89 19.45
CA TYR A 491 11.97 -1.45 20.49
C TYR A 491 12.03 0.06 20.61
N GLY A 492 10.92 0.69 20.86
CA GLY A 492 10.91 2.13 21.06
C GLY A 492 9.71 2.62 21.85
N VAL A 493 9.92 3.77 22.47
CA VAL A 493 8.87 4.58 23.10
C VAL A 493 9.04 6.02 22.65
N ILE A 494 7.98 6.61 22.14
CA ILE A 494 7.92 8.00 21.72
C ILE A 494 6.80 8.65 22.54
N SER A 495 7.11 9.70 23.28
CA SER A 495 6.12 10.43 24.08
C SER A 495 6.24 11.92 23.83
N LYS A 496 5.13 12.58 23.74
CA LYS A 496 5.01 14.03 23.52
C LYS A 496 4.00 14.61 24.48
#